data_7537fa76d3e501b123842fbf9eade015
#
_entry.id   7537fa76d3e501b123842fbf9eade015
#
_cell.length_a   1.000
_cell.length_b   1.000
_cell.length_c   1.000
_cell.angle_alpha   90.00
_cell.angle_beta   90.00
_cell.angle_gamma   90.00
#
_symmetry.space_group_name_H-M   'P 1'
#
loop_
_entity.id
_entity.type
_entity.pdbx_description
1 polymer ?
#
loop_
_entity_poly.entity_id
_entity_poly.type
_entity_poly.pdbx_seq_one_letter_code
_entity_poly.pdbx_strand_id
1 'polypeptide(L)'
;MAEQKATNVHWHEGDITREHRGKILGHKGATLWFTGLSGSGKSTVAVELEGMLNEMGVLAYRLDGDNVRMGINKNLGFSAEDRTENIRRIGEVAKLFVDAGVIALSSFISPYKADRDQVRAL
;
A
#
# COMPACT_ATOMS: atom_id res chain seq x y z
N MET A 1 18.40 3.13 -1.92
CA MET A 1 17.31 3.67 -2.74
C MET A 1 17.31 3.06 -4.11
N ALA A 2 16.14 2.80 -4.64
CA ALA A 2 16.03 2.28 -5.99
C ALA A 2 16.22 3.42 -7.01
N GLU A 3 17.07 3.19 -7.99
CA GLU A 3 17.29 4.12 -9.09
C GLU A 3 16.56 3.62 -10.33
N GLN A 4 16.06 4.55 -11.13
CA GLN A 4 15.43 4.20 -12.39
C GLN A 4 16.51 3.83 -13.40
N LYS A 5 16.51 2.57 -13.84
CA LYS A 5 17.48 2.04 -14.79
C LYS A 5 17.06 2.22 -16.25
N ALA A 6 15.78 2.17 -16.52
CA ALA A 6 15.26 2.36 -17.87
C ALA A 6 15.35 3.83 -18.27
N THR A 7 15.72 4.12 -19.53
CA THR A 7 16.00 5.47 -20.00
C THR A 7 14.89 6.09 -20.84
N ASN A 8 14.05 5.32 -21.51
CA ASN A 8 12.97 5.84 -22.36
C ASN A 8 11.61 5.66 -21.68
N VAL A 9 11.51 6.13 -20.45
CA VAL A 9 10.30 5.99 -19.65
C VAL A 9 9.69 7.36 -19.42
N HIS A 10 8.44 7.52 -19.82
CA HIS A 10 7.68 8.76 -19.67
C HIS A 10 6.35 8.48 -18.99
N TRP A 11 5.93 9.39 -18.12
CA TRP A 11 4.59 9.31 -17.56
C TRP A 11 3.55 9.62 -18.63
N HIS A 12 2.54 8.77 -18.73
CA HIS A 12 1.43 8.93 -19.67
C HIS A 12 0.16 9.25 -18.91
N GLU A 13 -0.46 10.39 -19.23
CA GLU A 13 -1.75 10.75 -18.70
C GLU A 13 -2.85 10.08 -19.54
N GLY A 14 -3.81 9.45 -18.87
CA GLY A 14 -4.99 8.92 -19.52
C GLY A 14 -6.17 9.88 -19.43
N ASP A 15 -7.26 9.53 -20.08
CA ASP A 15 -8.51 10.31 -20.04
C ASP A 15 -9.32 10.03 -18.78
N ILE A 16 -9.11 8.87 -18.17
CA ILE A 16 -9.83 8.45 -16.96
C ILE A 16 -9.06 8.91 -15.74
N THR A 17 -9.74 9.63 -14.86
CA THR A 17 -9.14 10.23 -13.66
C THR A 17 -9.58 9.50 -12.40
N ARG A 18 -8.94 9.88 -11.28
CA ARG A 18 -9.33 9.39 -9.96
C ARG A 18 -10.79 9.72 -9.65
N GLU A 19 -11.27 10.87 -10.08
CA GLU A 19 -12.65 11.30 -9.90
C GLU A 19 -13.64 10.40 -10.66
N HIS A 20 -13.30 9.99 -11.86
CA HIS A 20 -14.11 9.03 -12.63
C HIS A 20 -14.25 7.71 -11.88
N ARG A 21 -13.15 7.20 -11.34
CA ARG A 21 -13.13 5.93 -10.60
C ARG A 21 -13.91 6.04 -9.29
N GLY A 22 -13.80 7.17 -8.61
CA GLY A 22 -14.56 7.44 -7.40
C GLY A 22 -16.06 7.43 -7.63
N LYS A 23 -16.52 7.93 -8.77
CA LYS A 23 -17.95 7.88 -9.14
C LYS A 23 -18.44 6.45 -9.33
N ILE A 24 -17.64 5.59 -9.94
CA ILE A 24 -18.00 4.17 -10.12
C ILE A 24 -18.13 3.47 -8.78
N LEU A 25 -17.17 3.71 -7.87
CA LEU A 25 -17.13 3.05 -6.58
C LEU A 25 -18.02 3.70 -5.51
N GLY A 26 -18.37 4.97 -5.70
CA GLY A 26 -19.13 5.72 -4.73
C GLY A 26 -18.33 6.23 -3.54
N HIS A 27 -16.98 6.13 -3.61
CA HIS A 27 -16.09 6.62 -2.56
C HIS A 27 -14.71 6.92 -3.13
N LYS A 28 -13.91 7.67 -2.38
CA LYS A 28 -12.52 7.97 -2.74
C LYS A 28 -11.60 6.90 -2.18
N GLY A 29 -10.43 6.74 -2.82
CA GLY A 29 -9.36 5.89 -2.30
C GLY A 29 -8.60 6.59 -1.17
N ALA A 30 -8.03 5.78 -0.31
CA ALA A 30 -7.17 6.25 0.79
C ALA A 30 -6.27 5.09 1.23
N THR A 31 -5.15 5.42 1.87
CA THR A 31 -4.30 4.42 2.50
C THR A 31 -4.35 4.61 4.01
N LEU A 32 -4.63 3.53 4.71
CA LEU A 32 -4.47 3.44 6.17
C LEU A 32 -3.27 2.54 6.44
N TRP A 33 -2.27 3.11 7.10
CA TRP A 33 -1.02 2.42 7.38
C TRP A 33 -0.96 2.01 8.84
N PHE A 34 -1.00 0.71 9.09
CA PHE A 34 -0.90 0.15 10.42
C PHE A 34 0.56 -0.24 10.66
N THR A 35 1.20 0.39 11.61
CA THR A 35 2.57 0.09 11.99
C THR A 35 2.61 -0.53 13.39
N GLY A 36 3.70 -1.22 13.69
CA GLY A 36 3.90 -1.87 14.97
C GLY A 36 4.61 -3.19 14.81
N LEU A 37 5.11 -3.72 15.92
CA LEU A 37 5.80 -5.00 15.94
C LEU A 37 4.83 -6.15 15.71
N SER A 38 5.36 -7.30 15.30
CA SER A 38 4.58 -8.53 15.20
C SER A 38 3.89 -8.82 16.54
N GLY A 39 2.61 -9.19 16.47
CA GLY A 39 1.82 -9.45 17.67
C GLY A 39 1.22 -8.22 18.32
N SER A 40 1.38 -7.03 17.74
CA SER A 40 0.79 -5.80 18.29
C SER A 40 -0.71 -5.65 18.01
N GLY A 41 -1.30 -6.56 17.22
CA GLY A 41 -2.72 -6.53 16.88
C GLY A 41 -3.04 -5.79 15.58
N LYS A 42 -2.04 -5.29 14.85
CA LYS A 42 -2.29 -4.52 13.63
C LYS A 42 -3.00 -5.31 12.52
N SER A 43 -2.65 -6.59 12.36
CA SER A 43 -3.32 -7.45 11.36
C SER A 43 -4.76 -7.74 11.74
N THR A 44 -5.04 -7.97 13.01
CA THR A 44 -6.39 -8.21 13.53
C THR A 44 -7.29 -7.01 13.27
N VAL A 45 -6.80 -5.79 13.58
CA VAL A 45 -7.54 -4.56 13.34
C VAL A 45 -7.81 -4.37 11.84
N ALA A 46 -6.81 -4.62 11.00
CA ALA A 46 -6.96 -4.47 9.55
C ALA A 46 -8.01 -5.43 8.98
N VAL A 47 -8.03 -6.69 9.44
CA VAL A 47 -9.02 -7.68 9.00
C VAL A 47 -10.43 -7.24 9.39
N GLU A 48 -10.63 -6.79 10.62
CA GLU A 48 -11.94 -6.34 11.07
C GLU A 48 -12.42 -5.11 10.30
N LEU A 49 -11.51 -4.15 10.08
CA LEU A 49 -11.85 -2.93 9.35
C LEU A 49 -12.23 -3.25 7.91
N GLU A 50 -11.51 -4.18 7.26
CA GLU A 50 -11.83 -4.60 5.90
C GLU A 50 -13.26 -5.16 5.84
N GLY A 51 -13.63 -6.02 6.81
CA GLY A 51 -14.98 -6.57 6.89
C GLY A 51 -16.05 -5.51 7.07
N MET A 52 -15.81 -4.55 7.96
CA MET A 52 -16.74 -3.45 8.20
C MET A 52 -16.92 -2.58 6.95
N LEU A 53 -15.84 -2.26 6.26
CA LEU A 53 -15.89 -1.48 5.02
C LEU A 53 -16.63 -2.22 3.92
N ASN A 54 -16.42 -3.53 3.82
CA ASN A 54 -17.13 -4.37 2.87
C ASN A 54 -18.64 -4.35 3.11
N GLU A 55 -19.06 -4.43 4.36
CA GLU A 55 -20.48 -4.34 4.73
C GLU A 55 -21.09 -3.00 4.36
N MET A 56 -20.28 -1.93 4.38
CA MET A 56 -20.70 -0.58 4.00
C MET A 56 -20.69 -0.36 2.48
N GLY A 57 -20.28 -1.35 1.69
CA GLY A 57 -20.17 -1.22 0.24
C GLY A 57 -18.92 -0.46 -0.20
N VAL A 58 -17.89 -0.37 0.65
CA VAL A 58 -16.63 0.31 0.36
C VAL A 58 -15.57 -0.73 -0.02
N LEU A 59 -14.95 -0.54 -1.18
CA LEU A 59 -13.91 -1.45 -1.66
C LEU A 59 -12.60 -1.19 -0.92
N ALA A 60 -12.20 -2.15 -0.11
CA ALA A 60 -10.94 -2.12 0.63
C ALA A 60 -10.13 -3.38 0.34
N TYR A 61 -8.81 -3.26 0.39
CA TYR A 61 -7.91 -4.39 0.18
C TYR A 61 -6.77 -4.33 1.19
N ARG A 62 -6.49 -5.47 1.84
CA ARG A 62 -5.40 -5.56 2.80
C ARG A 62 -4.08 -5.91 2.10
N LEU A 63 -3.06 -5.12 2.39
CA LEU A 63 -1.69 -5.40 2.02
C LEU A 63 -0.96 -5.83 3.28
N ASP A 64 -0.70 -7.13 3.39
CA ASP A 64 -0.10 -7.75 4.56
C ASP A 64 1.35 -8.12 4.27
N GLY A 65 2.23 -7.94 5.26
CA GLY A 65 3.67 -8.15 5.11
C GLY A 65 4.03 -9.56 4.64
N ASP A 66 3.42 -10.58 5.22
CA ASP A 66 3.70 -11.96 4.84
C ASP A 66 3.18 -12.27 3.43
N ASN A 67 1.97 -11.82 3.12
CA ASN A 67 1.37 -12.08 1.82
C ASN A 67 2.18 -11.46 0.67
N VAL A 68 2.68 -10.25 0.84
CA VAL A 68 3.48 -9.60 -0.22
C VAL A 68 4.85 -10.28 -0.38
N ARG A 69 5.41 -10.85 0.69
CA ARG A 69 6.65 -11.61 0.61
C ARG A 69 6.48 -12.97 -0.07
N MET A 70 5.27 -13.47 -0.18
CA MET A 70 4.97 -14.67 -0.98
C MET A 70 4.90 -14.38 -2.47
N GLY A 71 4.74 -13.12 -2.85
CA GLY A 71 4.58 -12.70 -4.24
C GLY A 71 5.53 -11.60 -4.65
N ILE A 72 5.04 -10.36 -4.68
CA ILE A 72 5.78 -9.23 -5.25
C ILE A 72 7.12 -8.98 -4.56
N ASN A 73 7.21 -9.26 -3.26
CA ASN A 73 8.43 -9.06 -2.46
C ASN A 73 9.09 -10.38 -2.04
N LYS A 74 8.87 -11.45 -2.77
CA LYS A 74 9.43 -12.77 -2.43
C LYS A 74 10.95 -12.82 -2.43
N ASN A 75 11.61 -11.88 -3.10
CA ASN A 75 13.06 -11.78 -3.16
C ASN A 75 13.66 -10.91 -2.06
N LEU A 76 12.86 -10.48 -1.08
CA LEU A 76 13.32 -9.64 0.03
C LEU A 76 13.30 -10.42 1.35
N GLY A 77 14.36 -10.26 2.13
CA GLY A 77 14.47 -10.80 3.47
C GLY A 77 14.20 -9.76 4.55
N PHE A 78 14.94 -9.82 5.65
CA PHE A 78 14.71 -8.98 6.82
C PHE A 78 15.89 -8.08 7.19
N SER A 79 16.89 -7.93 6.30
CA SER A 79 17.94 -6.95 6.49
C SER A 79 17.37 -5.54 6.51
N ALA A 80 18.10 -4.56 7.03
CA ALA A 80 17.65 -3.18 7.04
C ALA A 80 17.35 -2.69 5.61
N GLU A 81 18.20 -3.02 4.65
CA GLU A 81 18.03 -2.64 3.25
C GLU A 81 16.78 -3.29 2.65
N ASP A 82 16.57 -4.57 2.90
CA ASP A 82 15.41 -5.29 2.39
C ASP A 82 14.12 -4.77 3.02
N ARG A 83 14.13 -4.41 4.30
CA ARG A 83 12.98 -3.82 4.97
C ARG A 83 12.62 -2.47 4.35
N THR A 84 13.60 -1.63 4.07
CA THR A 84 13.38 -0.34 3.41
C THR A 84 12.81 -0.53 2.01
N GLU A 85 13.34 -1.45 1.23
CA GLU A 85 12.84 -1.75 -0.11
C GLU A 85 11.43 -2.34 -0.07
N ASN A 86 11.13 -3.19 0.92
CA ASN A 86 9.79 -3.74 1.12
C ASN A 86 8.76 -2.61 1.31
N ILE A 87 9.06 -1.67 2.21
CA ILE A 87 8.17 -0.54 2.48
C ILE A 87 8.01 0.35 1.24
N ARG A 88 9.10 0.60 0.51
CA ARG A 88 9.04 1.38 -0.72
C ARG A 88 8.10 0.76 -1.74
N ARG A 89 8.24 -0.54 -2.00
CA ARG A 89 7.39 -1.24 -2.97
C ARG A 89 5.93 -1.21 -2.58
N ILE A 90 5.64 -1.44 -1.31
CA ILE A 90 4.26 -1.44 -0.82
C ILE A 90 3.65 -0.04 -0.85
N GLY A 91 4.44 0.99 -0.56
CA GLY A 91 3.99 2.37 -0.71
C GLY A 91 3.57 2.68 -2.15
N GLU A 92 4.34 2.24 -3.12
CA GLU A 92 4.02 2.44 -4.54
C GLU A 92 2.76 1.65 -4.95
N VAL A 93 2.59 0.42 -4.46
CA VAL A 93 1.38 -0.37 -4.71
C VAL A 93 0.16 0.29 -4.08
N ALA A 94 0.27 0.76 -2.85
CA ALA A 94 -0.81 1.47 -2.18
C ALA A 94 -1.21 2.73 -2.94
N LYS A 95 -0.24 3.46 -3.48
CA LYS A 95 -0.49 4.64 -4.31
C LYS A 95 -1.36 4.31 -5.52
N LEU A 96 -1.08 3.20 -6.21
CA LEU A 96 -1.88 2.73 -7.35
C LEU A 96 -3.30 2.38 -6.91
N PHE A 97 -3.47 1.74 -5.77
CA PHE A 97 -4.78 1.41 -5.22
C PHE A 97 -5.60 2.68 -4.91
N VAL A 98 -4.97 3.68 -4.31
CA VAL A 98 -5.62 4.95 -4.01
C VAL A 98 -6.07 5.64 -5.30
N ASP A 99 -5.22 5.63 -6.32
CA ASP A 99 -5.56 6.20 -7.62
C ASP A 99 -6.73 5.45 -8.27
N ALA A 100 -6.84 4.15 -8.03
CA ALA A 100 -7.97 3.34 -8.51
C ALA A 100 -9.25 3.54 -7.68
N GLY A 101 -9.19 4.27 -6.57
CA GLY A 101 -10.34 4.50 -5.69
C GLY A 101 -10.50 3.48 -4.57
N VAL A 102 -9.53 2.61 -4.38
CA VAL A 102 -9.56 1.54 -3.36
C VAL A 102 -9.01 2.07 -2.03
N ILE A 103 -9.58 1.60 -0.93
CA ILE A 103 -9.01 1.84 0.41
C ILE A 103 -7.95 0.75 0.64
N ALA A 104 -6.67 1.15 0.68
CA ALA A 104 -5.58 0.23 0.96
C ALA A 104 -5.31 0.17 2.46
N LEU A 105 -5.42 -1.02 3.03
CA LEU A 105 -5.14 -1.26 4.45
C LEU A 105 -3.79 -1.95 4.55
N SER A 106 -2.73 -1.17 4.76
CA SER A 106 -1.35 -1.66 4.76
C SER A 106 -0.90 -1.96 6.18
N SER A 107 -0.48 -3.18 6.44
CA SER A 107 -0.13 -3.67 7.76
C SER A 107 1.28 -4.26 7.74
N PHE A 108 2.25 -3.48 8.23
CA PHE A 108 3.67 -3.83 8.16
C PHE A 108 4.42 -3.42 9.42
N ILE A 109 5.43 -4.22 9.77
CA ILE A 109 6.47 -3.73 10.67
C ILE A 109 7.27 -2.72 9.86
N SER A 110 7.15 -1.45 10.22
CA SER A 110 7.85 -0.36 9.53
C SER A 110 8.68 0.39 10.58
N PRO A 111 9.85 -0.17 10.98
CA PRO A 111 10.57 0.32 12.15
C PRO A 111 11.24 1.68 11.93
N TYR A 112 11.53 2.04 10.69
CA TYR A 112 12.27 3.26 10.41
C TYR A 112 11.34 4.41 10.03
N LYS A 113 11.46 5.52 10.77
CA LYS A 113 10.65 6.72 10.52
C LYS A 113 10.85 7.25 9.11
N ALA A 114 12.08 7.23 8.61
CA ALA A 114 12.39 7.71 7.26
C ALA A 114 11.59 6.96 6.18
N ASP A 115 11.44 5.65 6.34
CA ASP A 115 10.68 4.82 5.40
C ASP A 115 9.19 5.17 5.45
N ARG A 116 8.64 5.34 6.65
CA ARG A 116 7.23 5.72 6.83
C ARG A 116 6.95 7.10 6.24
N ASP A 117 7.86 8.05 6.45
CA ASP A 117 7.72 9.42 5.93
C ASP A 117 7.78 9.43 4.39
N GLN A 118 8.66 8.62 3.80
CA GLN A 118 8.77 8.50 2.35
C GLN A 118 7.48 7.98 1.72
N VAL A 119 6.86 6.98 2.31
CA VAL A 119 5.59 6.45 1.83
C VAL A 119 4.48 7.49 1.98
N ARG A 120 4.44 8.20 3.09
CA ARG A 120 3.42 9.22 3.33
C ARG A 120 3.48 10.35 2.30
N ALA A 121 4.66 10.61 1.75
CA ALA A 121 4.87 11.66 0.74
C ALA A 121 4.37 11.27 -0.66
N LEU A 122 4.08 9.98 -0.89
CA LEU A 122 3.54 9.53 -2.16
C LEU A 122 2.06 9.92 -2.30
#